data_2031ec7b586f9dd33a42bc7d9caabba9
#
_entry.id   2031ec7b586f9dd33a42bc7d9caabba9
#
_cell.length_a   1.000
_cell.length_b   1.000
_cell.length_c   1.000
_cell.angle_alpha   90.00
_cell.angle_beta   90.00
_cell.angle_gamma   90.00
#
_symmetry.space_group_name_H-M   'P 1'
#
loop_
_entity.id
_entity.type
_entity.pdbx_description
1 polymer ?
#
loop_
_entity_poly.entity_id
_entity_poly.type
_entity_poly.pdbx_seq_one_letter_code
_entity_poly.pdbx_strand_id
1 'polypeptide(L)'
;SAVGSIQHLEYHRPLTMDEATEDEFLSLDGPFETGGVTGTVIDGVAHLHFSGGGVQGIHVGHLEKGTRVLYLMELVVIELEGFALKRVLTPENVKKLFPVSEEPS
;
A
#
# COMPACT_ATOMS: atom_id res chain seq x y z
N SER A 1 -8.93 3.46 -6.11
CA SER A 1 -8.14 4.57 -6.64
C SER A 1 -8.32 5.82 -5.79
N ALA A 2 -7.38 6.75 -5.89
CA ALA A 2 -7.42 7.98 -5.13
C ALA A 2 -6.74 9.12 -5.88
N VAL A 3 -7.24 10.34 -5.66
CA VAL A 3 -6.58 11.58 -6.06
C VAL A 3 -6.56 12.55 -4.90
N GLY A 4 -5.52 13.35 -4.80
CA GLY A 4 -5.37 14.34 -3.74
C GLY A 4 -3.93 14.73 -3.50
N SER A 5 -3.69 15.36 -2.37
CA SER A 5 -2.36 15.81 -2.00
C SER A 5 -1.92 15.29 -0.63
N ILE A 6 -0.63 15.07 -0.48
CA ILE A 6 -0.02 14.49 0.70
C ILE A 6 0.87 15.52 1.39
N GLN A 7 0.65 15.67 2.69
CA GLN A 7 1.47 16.52 3.55
C GLN A 7 2.76 15.82 3.98
N HIS A 8 2.62 14.56 4.38
CA HIS A 8 3.71 13.73 4.87
C HIS A 8 3.55 12.31 4.36
N LEU A 9 4.59 11.74 3.77
CA LEU A 9 4.57 10.44 3.13
C LEU A 9 5.48 9.47 3.88
N GLU A 10 4.89 8.36 4.31
CA GLU A 10 5.59 7.19 4.83
C GLU A 10 5.38 6.04 3.86
N TYR A 11 6.45 5.49 3.32
CA TYR A 11 6.35 4.33 2.44
C TYR A 11 7.61 3.50 2.45
N HIS A 12 7.52 2.28 1.94
CA HIS A 12 8.70 1.48 1.70
C HIS A 12 8.74 0.93 0.28
N ARG A 13 9.94 0.60 -0.16
CA ARG A 13 10.18 0.01 -1.47
C ARG A 13 11.26 -1.07 -1.36
N PRO A 14 11.27 -2.06 -2.29
CA PRO A 14 12.28 -3.13 -2.24
C PRO A 14 13.65 -2.62 -2.62
N LEU A 15 14.68 -3.15 -1.96
CA LEU A 15 16.09 -2.91 -2.28
C LEU A 15 16.70 -4.00 -3.13
N THR A 16 16.12 -5.22 -3.11
CA THR A 16 16.68 -6.37 -3.83
C THR A 16 15.62 -7.00 -4.72
N MET A 17 16.04 -7.92 -5.57
CA MET A 17 15.15 -8.69 -6.44
C MET A 17 14.73 -10.03 -5.82
N ASP A 18 15.14 -10.31 -4.60
CA ASP A 18 14.75 -11.51 -3.88
C ASP A 18 13.30 -11.42 -3.40
N GLU A 19 12.60 -12.54 -3.33
CA GLU A 19 11.20 -12.57 -2.89
C GLU A 19 11.04 -12.05 -1.45
N ALA A 20 11.98 -12.37 -0.57
CA ALA A 20 12.05 -11.83 0.79
C ALA A 20 13.05 -10.68 0.86
N THR A 21 12.81 -9.64 0.07
CA THR A 21 13.71 -8.49 -0.04
C THR A 21 13.85 -7.73 1.28
N GLU A 22 14.99 -7.07 1.44
CA GLU A 22 15.09 -5.97 2.40
C GLU A 22 14.38 -4.76 1.82
N ASP A 23 13.70 -3.99 2.69
CA ASP A 23 12.97 -2.82 2.28
C ASP A 23 13.65 -1.56 2.74
N GLU A 24 13.58 -0.51 1.93
CA GLU A 24 13.95 0.84 2.30
C GLU A 24 12.70 1.58 2.74
N PHE A 25 12.71 2.11 3.97
CA PHE A 25 11.63 2.91 4.52
C PHE A 25 11.95 4.38 4.38
N LEU A 26 11.02 5.15 3.80
CA LEU A 26 11.18 6.57 3.57
C LEU A 26 10.12 7.35 4.34
N SER A 27 10.55 8.46 4.92
CA SER A 27 9.72 9.39 5.67
C SER A 27 10.01 10.80 5.17
N LEU A 28 9.06 11.40 4.49
CA LEU A 28 9.28 12.62 3.73
C LEU A 28 8.16 13.63 3.94
N ASP A 29 8.55 14.88 4.18
CA ASP A 29 7.59 15.98 4.18
C ASP A 29 7.31 16.43 2.75
N GLY A 30 6.03 16.69 2.47
CA GLY A 30 5.56 17.16 1.19
C GLY A 30 5.80 18.64 0.94
N PRO A 31 5.00 19.24 0.08
CA PRO A 31 3.78 18.65 -0.49
C PRO A 31 4.04 17.67 -1.63
N PHE A 32 3.16 16.67 -1.75
CA PHE A 32 3.16 15.73 -2.88
C PHE A 32 1.79 15.72 -3.54
N GLU A 33 1.79 15.62 -4.86
CA GLU A 33 0.59 15.34 -5.65
C GLU A 33 0.46 13.83 -5.83
N THR A 34 -0.75 13.31 -5.56
CA THR A 34 -1.04 11.90 -5.75
C THR A 34 -1.36 11.63 -7.21
N GLY A 35 -0.55 10.83 -7.87
CA GLY A 35 -0.83 10.29 -9.20
C GLY A 35 -1.81 9.12 -9.14
N GLY A 36 -1.71 8.33 -8.08
CA GLY A 36 -2.65 7.25 -7.80
C GLY A 36 -2.34 6.53 -6.51
N VAL A 37 -3.38 5.94 -5.94
CA VAL A 37 -3.27 4.95 -4.87
C VAL A 37 -4.09 3.75 -5.29
N THR A 38 -3.48 2.59 -5.32
CA THR A 38 -4.13 1.34 -5.70
C THR A 38 -3.82 0.27 -4.67
N GLY A 39 -4.72 -0.67 -4.54
CA GLY A 39 -4.51 -1.78 -3.62
C GLY A 39 -5.81 -2.40 -3.16
N THR A 40 -5.75 -3.02 -2.01
CA THR A 40 -6.87 -3.79 -1.47
C THR A 40 -7.01 -3.55 0.03
N VAL A 41 -8.22 -3.77 0.52
CA VAL A 41 -8.48 -3.94 1.96
C VAL A 41 -9.01 -5.35 2.14
N ILE A 42 -8.23 -6.19 2.79
CA ILE A 42 -8.55 -7.61 2.96
C ILE A 42 -8.43 -7.94 4.43
N ASP A 43 -9.47 -8.58 4.98
CA ASP A 43 -9.52 -8.93 6.39
C ASP A 43 -9.24 -7.73 7.31
N GLY A 44 -9.81 -6.57 6.96
CA GLY A 44 -9.66 -5.34 7.71
C GLY A 44 -8.30 -4.66 7.60
N VAL A 45 -7.41 -5.17 6.75
CA VAL A 45 -6.04 -4.64 6.58
C VAL A 45 -5.89 -4.01 5.21
N ALA A 46 -5.49 -2.74 5.19
CA ALA A 46 -5.20 -2.02 3.96
C ALA A 46 -3.80 -2.38 3.45
N HIS A 47 -3.72 -2.65 2.15
CA HIS A 47 -2.47 -2.85 1.44
C HIS A 47 -2.50 -1.96 0.21
N LEU A 48 -1.89 -0.79 0.31
CA LEU A 48 -2.02 0.28 -0.66
C LEU A 48 -0.65 0.68 -1.20
N HIS A 49 -0.58 0.89 -2.50
CA HIS A 49 0.60 1.41 -3.18
C HIS A 49 0.32 2.81 -3.69
N PHE A 50 1.25 3.69 -3.42
CA PHE A 50 1.22 5.10 -3.79
C PHE A 50 2.13 5.35 -5.00
N SER A 51 1.67 6.21 -5.88
CA SER A 51 2.51 6.84 -6.89
C SER A 51 2.21 8.33 -6.92
N GLY A 52 3.25 9.14 -6.92
CA GLY A 52 3.08 10.57 -6.96
C GLY A 52 4.41 11.29 -6.89
N GLY A 53 4.37 12.59 -6.73
CA GLY A 53 5.58 13.37 -6.69
C GLY A 53 5.35 14.81 -6.33
N GLY A 54 6.45 15.53 -6.26
CA GLY A 54 6.50 16.95 -5.98
C GLY A 54 7.82 17.52 -6.43
N VAL A 55 8.21 18.64 -5.87
CA VAL A 55 9.49 19.29 -6.22
C VAL A 55 10.69 18.44 -5.82
N GLN A 56 10.51 17.50 -4.89
CA GLN A 56 11.57 16.60 -4.43
C GLN A 56 11.78 15.38 -5.35
N GLY A 57 10.91 15.19 -6.35
CA GLY A 57 10.96 14.04 -7.25
C GLY A 57 9.74 13.18 -7.20
N ILE A 58 9.88 11.98 -7.75
CA ILE A 58 8.81 10.98 -7.86
C ILE A 58 9.02 9.90 -6.80
N HIS A 59 7.92 9.49 -6.17
CA HIS A 59 7.93 8.46 -5.14
C HIS A 59 6.86 7.42 -5.44
N VAL A 60 7.25 6.16 -5.36
CA VAL A 60 6.36 5.01 -5.59
C VAL A 60 6.70 3.92 -4.59
N GLY A 61 5.68 3.37 -3.95
CA GLY A 61 5.90 2.25 -3.04
C GLY A 61 4.70 1.93 -2.19
N HIS A 62 4.93 1.05 -1.24
CA HIS A 62 3.94 0.58 -0.28
C HIS A 62 3.71 1.63 0.79
N LEU A 63 2.47 2.11 0.91
CA LEU A 63 2.10 3.09 1.93
C LEU A 63 2.20 2.51 3.33
N GLU A 64 2.73 3.29 4.23
CA GLU A 64 2.87 2.98 5.64
C GLU A 64 2.05 3.93 6.51
N LYS A 65 1.81 3.53 7.75
CA LYS A 65 1.17 4.35 8.76
C LYS A 65 1.98 5.62 8.98
N GLY A 66 1.29 6.73 9.23
CA GLY A 66 1.91 8.03 9.43
C GLY A 66 1.80 8.93 8.20
N THR A 67 1.41 8.39 7.06
CA THR A 67 1.09 9.20 5.88
C THR A 67 -0.12 10.08 6.17
N ARG A 68 -0.02 11.38 5.85
CA ARG A 68 -1.06 12.37 6.12
C ARG A 68 -1.44 13.15 4.88
N VAL A 69 -2.73 13.32 4.71
CA VAL A 69 -3.32 14.12 3.65
C VAL A 69 -3.10 15.61 3.93
N LEU A 70 -2.78 16.39 2.90
CA LEU A 70 -2.58 17.84 3.03
C LEU A 70 -3.92 18.59 2.99
N TYR A 71 -4.62 18.58 1.86
CA TYR A 71 -5.88 19.30 1.73
C TYR A 71 -7.07 18.36 1.72
N LEU A 72 -7.05 17.45 0.79
CA LEU A 72 -8.09 16.44 0.64
C LEU A 72 -7.54 15.22 -0.10
N MET A 73 -8.24 14.11 0.07
CA MET A 73 -8.02 12.90 -0.70
C MET A 73 -9.38 12.34 -1.07
N GLU A 74 -9.63 12.18 -2.35
CA GLU A 74 -10.86 11.55 -2.84
C GLU A 74 -10.56 10.10 -3.15
N LEU A 75 -11.32 9.20 -2.53
CA LEU A 75 -11.14 7.76 -2.62
C LEU A 75 -12.33 7.12 -3.31
N VAL A 76 -12.05 6.17 -4.20
CA VAL A 76 -13.06 5.25 -4.74
C VAL A 76 -12.72 3.87 -4.26
N VAL A 77 -13.65 3.25 -3.55
CA VAL A 77 -13.53 1.89 -3.01
C VAL A 77 -14.65 1.04 -3.59
N ILE A 78 -14.30 -0.13 -4.10
CA ILE A 78 -15.26 -1.08 -4.65
C ILE A 78 -15.25 -2.32 -3.76
N GLU A 79 -16.41 -2.67 -3.22
CA GLU A 79 -16.57 -3.90 -2.45
C GLU A 79 -16.79 -5.06 -3.41
N LEU A 80 -16.02 -6.13 -3.22
CA LEU A 80 -16.16 -7.38 -3.95
C LEU A 80 -16.86 -8.39 -3.07
N GLU A 81 -17.98 -8.91 -3.57
CA GLU A 81 -18.81 -9.88 -2.85
C GLU A 81 -18.63 -11.29 -3.41
N GLY A 82 -19.05 -12.29 -2.64
CA GLY A 82 -19.07 -13.68 -3.07
C GLY A 82 -17.85 -14.50 -2.72
N PHE A 83 -16.82 -13.88 -2.15
CA PHE A 83 -15.65 -14.60 -1.66
C PHE A 83 -14.97 -13.81 -0.55
N ALA A 84 -14.12 -14.49 0.22
CA ALA A 84 -13.29 -13.87 1.25
C ALA A 84 -11.86 -14.36 1.11
N LEU A 85 -10.92 -13.44 1.34
CA LEU A 85 -9.48 -13.70 1.27
C LEU A 85 -8.82 -13.35 2.58
N LYS A 86 -7.67 -13.98 2.84
CA LYS A 86 -6.79 -13.66 3.96
C LYS A 86 -5.34 -13.64 3.50
N ARG A 87 -4.50 -12.94 4.25
CA ARG A 87 -3.05 -12.95 4.04
C ARG A 87 -2.40 -13.93 5.00
N VAL A 88 -1.54 -14.77 4.48
CA VAL A 88 -0.81 -15.78 5.25
C VAL A 88 0.68 -15.60 5.01
N LEU A 89 1.46 -15.58 6.09
CA LEU A 89 2.91 -15.55 6.02
C LEU A 89 3.40 -16.93 5.56
N THR A 90 4.10 -16.95 4.42
CA THR A 90 4.65 -18.18 3.84
C THR A 90 6.00 -18.53 4.44
N PRO A 91 6.52 -19.77 4.20
CA PRO A 91 7.87 -20.14 4.64
C PRO A 91 8.97 -19.24 4.08
N GLU A 92 8.74 -18.60 2.94
CA GLU A 92 9.68 -17.65 2.32
C GLU A 92 9.64 -16.26 2.99
N ASN A 93 8.88 -16.09 4.08
CA ASN A 93 8.70 -14.84 4.80
C ASN A 93 7.97 -13.76 3.96
N VAL A 94 7.08 -14.18 3.10
CA VAL A 94 6.24 -13.30 2.27
C VAL A 94 4.77 -13.59 2.59
N LYS A 95 3.97 -12.53 2.76
CA LYS A 95 2.53 -12.67 2.94
C LYS A 95 1.85 -12.85 1.59
N LYS A 96 1.09 -13.94 1.44
CA LYS A 96 0.34 -14.25 0.23
C LYS A 96 -1.14 -14.38 0.53
N LEU A 97 -1.98 -14.17 -0.49
CA LEU A 97 -3.43 -14.25 -0.39
C LEU A 97 -3.91 -15.68 -0.59
N PHE A 98 -4.83 -16.10 0.26
CA PHE A 98 -5.51 -17.39 0.17
C PHE A 98 -7.00 -17.20 0.39
N PRO A 99 -7.85 -17.99 -0.29
CA PRO A 99 -9.27 -18.02 0.03
C PRO A 99 -9.49 -18.55 1.46
N VAL A 100 -10.38 -17.90 2.18
CA VAL A 100 -10.72 -18.32 3.56
C VAL A 100 -11.31 -19.73 3.56
N SER A 101 -12.09 -20.09 2.54
CA SER A 101 -12.71 -21.41 2.39
C SER A 101 -11.71 -22.56 2.18
N GLU A 102 -10.45 -22.27 1.86
CA GLU A 102 -9.39 -23.26 1.65
C GLU A 102 -8.50 -23.43 2.89
N GLU A 103 -8.90 -22.87 4.02
CA GLU A 103 -8.20 -23.15 5.26
C GLU A 103 -8.22 -24.63 5.54
N PRO A 104 -7.06 -25.27 5.78
CA PRO A 104 -7.06 -26.62 6.32
C PRO A 104 -7.76 -26.56 7.69
N SER A 105 -8.79 -27.33 7.82
CA SER A 105 -9.55 -27.48 9.07
C SER A 105 -8.67 -28.09 10.17
#